data_542ec7ebd0054561c0d91f68ae3474e0
#
_entry.id   542ec7ebd0054561c0d91f68ae3474e0
#
_cell.length_a   1.000
_cell.length_b   1.000
_cell.length_c   1.000
_cell.angle_alpha   90.00
_cell.angle_beta   90.00
_cell.angle_gamma   90.00
#
_symmetry.space_group_name_H-M   'P 1'
#
loop_
_entity.id
_entity.type
_entity.pdbx_description
1 polymer ?
#
loop_
_entity_poly.entity_id
_entity_poly.type
_entity_poly.pdbx_seq_one_letter_code
_entity_poly.pdbx_strand_id
1 'polypeptide(L)'
;MSKQKTLKGSFSLCGKGLHTGLSLTVTFNPAPENTGYKIQRIDLEGEPVIQAVAENVVETQRGTVLGKGDIRVSTIEHGMSALYALGIDNCLIQVNGPEFPILDGSAAPYVEKIQSIGIQEQNAEKDYYIIRHKIEVKDDNGSVITILPDEDFSITAMCSFESKFINSQFATLEKIETYAEEIASARTFVFVRDIMPLLQANLIKGGDLDNAIVIYERQVEQAQLDQLADHLKVPHMDANKLGYIQHRPLQWENECTRHKLLDIIGDMALIGKPIKGRIIATRPGHTVNNKFARLMRKEIRKHEIQAPIYDPNEEPIMDNIRIRQLLPHRYPMQLVDKVIAMGPNSIVGVKNVTSNEPFFTGHFPEEPVMPGVLQVEAMAQCGGLLVLNQLEEPERWSTYFMKLDDVKFRKKVVPGDTLLFRVELLAPVRHGISSMKGYMFVGDQVVAEATFTAQIVKNK
;
A
#
# COMPACT_ATOMS: atom_id res chain seq x y z
N MET A 1 -0.11 -10.05 -14.28
CA MET A 1 -0.29 -9.29 -13.02
C MET A 1 0.84 -9.62 -12.08
N SER A 2 1.32 -8.66 -11.28
CA SER A 2 2.38 -8.94 -10.30
C SER A 2 1.86 -9.77 -9.14
N LYS A 3 2.73 -10.67 -8.63
CA LYS A 3 2.37 -11.54 -7.51
C LYS A 3 2.81 -10.98 -6.17
N GLN A 4 2.14 -11.42 -5.09
CA GLN A 4 2.59 -11.12 -3.73
C GLN A 4 3.97 -11.72 -3.48
N LYS A 5 4.70 -11.13 -2.53
CA LYS A 5 6.06 -11.50 -2.18
C LYS A 5 6.21 -11.65 -0.68
N THR A 6 7.04 -12.60 -0.29
CA THR A 6 7.52 -12.78 1.09
C THR A 6 9.03 -12.99 1.11
N LEU A 7 9.62 -13.06 2.28
CA LEU A 7 11.03 -13.38 2.44
C LEU A 7 11.30 -14.85 2.04
N LYS A 8 12.46 -15.14 1.47
CA LYS A 8 12.86 -16.52 1.13
C LYS A 8 13.31 -17.31 2.36
N GLY A 9 13.72 -16.60 3.42
CA GLY A 9 14.16 -17.17 4.70
C GLY A 9 14.02 -16.16 5.81
N SER A 10 14.34 -16.55 7.04
CA SER A 10 14.33 -15.67 8.22
C SER A 10 15.69 -15.04 8.44
N PHE A 11 15.69 -13.83 9.00
CA PHE A 11 16.90 -13.17 9.48
C PHE A 11 16.64 -12.39 10.76
N SER A 12 17.69 -12.16 11.54
CA SER A 12 17.63 -11.36 12.77
C SER A 12 18.63 -10.21 12.73
N LEU A 13 18.26 -9.10 13.35
CA LEU A 13 19.11 -7.96 13.62
C LEU A 13 19.09 -7.67 15.12
N CYS A 14 20.26 -7.41 15.68
CA CYS A 14 20.43 -7.13 17.10
C CYS A 14 21.05 -5.74 17.29
N GLY A 15 20.60 -5.01 18.30
CA GLY A 15 21.12 -3.69 18.59
C GLY A 15 20.48 -3.07 19.83
N LYS A 16 20.78 -1.80 20.06
CA LYS A 16 20.19 -1.02 21.16
C LYS A 16 18.87 -0.40 20.72
N GLY A 17 17.91 -0.30 21.62
CA GLY A 17 16.74 0.55 21.45
C GLY A 17 17.11 2.03 21.64
N LEU A 18 16.66 2.90 20.76
CA LEU A 18 16.93 4.34 20.81
C LEU A 18 16.41 4.98 22.10
N HIS A 19 15.17 4.64 22.48
CA HIS A 19 14.47 5.23 23.63
C HIS A 19 14.68 4.44 24.92
N THR A 20 14.75 3.12 24.81
CA THR A 20 14.86 2.24 25.99
C THR A 20 16.29 1.96 26.40
N GLY A 21 17.24 1.99 25.45
CA GLY A 21 18.63 1.56 25.66
C GLY A 21 18.78 0.05 25.88
N LEU A 22 17.71 -0.73 25.75
CA LEU A 22 17.71 -2.18 25.91
C LEU A 22 18.47 -2.85 24.75
N SER A 23 19.06 -4.01 25.03
CA SER A 23 19.55 -4.89 23.97
C SER A 23 18.37 -5.64 23.35
N LEU A 24 18.10 -5.38 22.08
CA LEU A 24 16.91 -5.85 21.38
C LEU A 24 17.30 -6.69 20.17
N THR A 25 16.46 -7.67 19.89
CA THR A 25 16.55 -8.50 18.69
C THR A 25 15.22 -8.45 17.97
N VAL A 26 15.26 -8.13 16.69
CA VAL A 26 14.12 -8.23 15.79
C VAL A 26 14.39 -9.30 14.75
N THR A 27 13.43 -10.20 14.53
CA THR A 27 13.50 -11.30 13.57
C THR A 27 12.39 -11.17 12.54
N PHE A 28 12.76 -11.16 11.28
CA PHE A 28 11.84 -11.12 10.15
C PHE A 28 11.68 -12.49 9.55
N ASN A 29 10.44 -12.97 9.46
CA ASN A 29 10.10 -14.32 9.02
C ASN A 29 9.20 -14.26 7.77
N PRO A 30 9.33 -15.24 6.85
CA PRO A 30 8.33 -15.43 5.81
C PRO A 30 6.92 -15.58 6.40
N ALA A 31 5.91 -15.12 5.69
CA ALA A 31 4.53 -15.29 6.09
C ALA A 31 3.66 -15.74 4.91
N PRO A 32 2.55 -16.46 5.16
CA PRO A 32 1.60 -16.89 4.13
C PRO A 32 1.01 -15.72 3.35
N GLU A 33 0.46 -16.01 2.20
CA GLU A 33 -0.28 -15.07 1.36
C GLU A 33 -1.37 -14.35 2.15
N ASN A 34 -1.60 -13.08 1.83
CA ASN A 34 -2.63 -12.23 2.45
C ASN A 34 -2.47 -12.02 3.97
N THR A 35 -1.29 -12.27 4.51
CA THR A 35 -0.98 -12.02 5.94
C THR A 35 -0.78 -10.53 6.23
N GLY A 36 -0.19 -9.78 5.29
CA GLY A 36 0.31 -8.44 5.53
C GLY A 36 1.48 -8.45 6.52
N TYR A 37 1.68 -7.35 7.23
CA TYR A 37 2.73 -7.28 8.26
C TYR A 37 2.14 -7.49 9.64
N LYS A 38 2.77 -8.38 10.41
CA LYS A 38 2.41 -8.67 11.80
C LYS A 38 3.63 -8.57 12.68
N ILE A 39 3.49 -7.91 13.85
CA ILE A 39 4.55 -7.79 14.84
C ILE A 39 4.15 -8.60 16.07
N GLN A 40 5.01 -9.52 16.47
CA GLN A 40 4.83 -10.42 17.61
C GLN A 40 5.83 -10.10 18.72
N ARG A 41 5.35 -9.89 19.95
CA ARG A 41 6.15 -9.67 21.15
C ARG A 41 6.45 -11.03 21.81
N ILE A 42 7.63 -11.58 21.50
CA ILE A 42 8.05 -12.91 21.97
C ILE A 42 8.58 -12.93 23.43
N ASP A 43 8.76 -11.77 24.04
CA ASP A 43 9.16 -11.58 25.43
C ASP A 43 7.97 -11.54 26.40
N LEU A 44 6.73 -11.51 25.89
CA LEU A 44 5.51 -11.44 26.68
C LEU A 44 4.79 -12.80 26.70
N GLU A 45 4.11 -13.09 27.80
CA GLU A 45 3.29 -14.30 27.92
C GLU A 45 2.22 -14.34 26.83
N GLY A 46 2.05 -15.49 26.18
CA GLY A 46 1.12 -15.68 25.06
C GLY A 46 1.59 -15.06 23.75
N GLU A 47 2.79 -14.50 23.70
CA GLU A 47 3.41 -13.95 22.48
C GLU A 47 2.45 -13.14 21.60
N PRO A 48 1.85 -12.06 22.14
CA PRO A 48 0.78 -11.35 21.47
C PRO A 48 1.21 -10.73 20.15
N VAL A 49 0.28 -10.72 19.19
CA VAL A 49 0.49 -10.20 17.84
C VAL A 49 -0.29 -8.90 17.61
N ILE A 50 0.39 -7.91 17.05
CA ILE A 50 -0.19 -6.64 16.59
C ILE A 50 -0.15 -6.63 15.06
N GLN A 51 -1.29 -6.39 14.40
CA GLN A 51 -1.32 -6.11 12.97
C GLN A 51 -0.69 -4.73 12.72
N ALA A 52 0.30 -4.65 11.84
CA ALA A 52 0.96 -3.39 11.50
C ALA A 52 0.11 -2.56 10.53
N VAL A 53 -0.87 -1.86 11.09
CA VAL A 53 -1.81 -1.01 10.36
C VAL A 53 -2.00 0.33 11.09
N ALA A 54 -2.35 1.37 10.35
CA ALA A 54 -2.42 2.74 10.86
C ALA A 54 -3.39 2.92 12.05
N GLU A 55 -4.46 2.11 12.14
CA GLU A 55 -5.39 2.15 13.27
C GLU A 55 -4.76 1.71 14.60
N ASN A 56 -3.73 0.88 14.53
CA ASN A 56 -2.99 0.39 15.71
C ASN A 56 -1.84 1.32 16.14
N VAL A 57 -1.62 2.44 15.44
CA VAL A 57 -0.66 3.46 15.88
C VAL A 57 -1.24 4.22 17.06
N VAL A 58 -0.52 4.24 18.18
CA VAL A 58 -0.97 4.83 19.45
C VAL A 58 -0.16 6.08 19.83
N GLU A 59 1.03 6.25 19.27
CA GLU A 59 1.90 7.41 19.52
C GLU A 59 2.74 7.72 18.27
N THR A 60 3.02 9.03 18.04
CA THR A 60 3.74 9.54 16.86
C THR A 60 4.72 10.67 17.17
N GLN A 61 5.02 10.94 18.43
CA GLN A 61 5.84 12.12 18.79
C GLN A 61 7.32 11.98 18.46
N ARG A 62 7.88 10.77 18.57
CA ARG A 62 9.33 10.50 18.40
C ARG A 62 9.62 9.32 17.50
N GLY A 63 8.65 8.86 16.76
CA GLY A 63 8.66 7.67 15.95
C GLY A 63 7.28 7.06 15.92
N THR A 64 7.09 6.03 15.16
CA THR A 64 5.80 5.33 15.06
C THR A 64 5.72 4.21 16.07
N VAL A 65 4.75 4.30 16.98
CA VAL A 65 4.48 3.31 18.02
C VAL A 65 3.19 2.55 17.71
N LEU A 66 3.29 1.26 17.47
CA LEU A 66 2.13 0.38 17.40
C LEU A 66 1.73 -0.09 18.80
N GLY A 67 0.40 -0.22 19.03
CA GLY A 67 -0.12 -0.69 20.29
C GLY A 67 -1.42 -1.47 20.18
N LYS A 68 -1.64 -2.39 21.13
CA LYS A 68 -2.88 -3.12 21.33
C LYS A 68 -3.05 -3.41 22.82
N GLY A 69 -4.06 -2.81 23.45
CA GLY A 69 -4.14 -2.82 24.92
C GLY A 69 -2.89 -2.17 25.52
N ASP A 70 -2.21 -2.86 26.41
CA ASP A 70 -0.96 -2.38 27.07
C ASP A 70 0.31 -2.71 26.30
N ILE A 71 0.20 -3.48 25.21
CA ILE A 71 1.33 -3.89 24.39
C ILE A 71 1.76 -2.74 23.50
N ARG A 72 3.07 -2.47 23.43
CA ARG A 72 3.67 -1.41 22.61
C ARG A 72 4.89 -1.94 21.86
N VAL A 73 5.08 -1.46 20.62
CA VAL A 73 6.33 -1.62 19.86
C VAL A 73 6.61 -0.31 19.12
N SER A 74 7.75 0.30 19.40
CA SER A 74 8.19 1.59 18.81
C SER A 74 9.32 1.42 17.80
N THR A 75 9.68 2.52 17.12
CA THR A 75 10.81 2.63 16.18
C THR A 75 10.72 1.61 15.03
N ILE A 76 9.51 1.39 14.53
CA ILE A 76 9.24 0.37 13.50
C ILE A 76 9.50 0.89 12.09
N GLU A 77 9.52 2.21 11.88
CA GLU A 77 9.50 2.91 10.59
C GLU A 77 10.62 2.46 9.65
N HIS A 78 11.84 2.24 10.13
CA HIS A 78 12.98 1.85 9.30
C HIS A 78 12.82 0.43 8.73
N GLY A 79 12.44 -0.53 9.57
CA GLY A 79 12.17 -1.91 9.15
C GLY A 79 10.96 -2.00 8.21
N MET A 80 9.90 -1.24 8.52
CA MET A 80 8.68 -1.18 7.69
C MET A 80 8.96 -0.52 6.32
N SER A 81 9.81 0.51 6.28
CA SER A 81 10.25 1.16 5.06
C SER A 81 10.98 0.19 4.12
N ALA A 82 11.91 -0.61 4.66
CA ALA A 82 12.63 -1.62 3.90
C ALA A 82 11.71 -2.69 3.31
N LEU A 83 10.75 -3.21 4.10
CA LEU A 83 9.77 -4.19 3.61
C LEU A 83 8.93 -3.63 2.48
N TYR A 84 8.36 -2.44 2.67
CA TYR A 84 7.48 -1.81 1.68
C TYR A 84 8.23 -1.51 0.38
N ALA A 85 9.41 -0.89 0.48
CA ALA A 85 10.19 -0.49 -0.68
C ALA A 85 10.73 -1.68 -1.50
N LEU A 86 11.07 -2.80 -0.84
CA LEU A 86 11.49 -4.02 -1.54
C LEU A 86 10.31 -4.89 -2.00
N GLY A 87 9.09 -4.39 -1.84
CA GLY A 87 7.87 -5.02 -2.34
C GLY A 87 7.48 -6.31 -1.63
N ILE A 88 7.92 -6.51 -0.38
CA ILE A 88 7.44 -7.61 0.47
C ILE A 88 6.01 -7.31 0.88
N ASP A 89 5.09 -8.24 0.67
CA ASP A 89 3.67 -8.08 1.02
C ASP A 89 3.34 -8.76 2.36
N ASN A 90 4.04 -9.85 2.68
CA ASN A 90 3.71 -10.71 3.82
C ASN A 90 4.96 -10.99 4.66
N CYS A 91 4.93 -10.59 5.93
CA CYS A 91 6.03 -10.80 6.88
C CYS A 91 5.52 -10.91 8.32
N LEU A 92 6.04 -11.90 9.06
CA LEU A 92 5.89 -11.98 10.51
C LEU A 92 7.18 -11.47 11.17
N ILE A 93 7.06 -10.41 11.95
CA ILE A 93 8.17 -9.75 12.61
C ILE A 93 8.10 -10.07 14.11
N GLN A 94 9.10 -10.72 14.64
CA GLN A 94 9.21 -11.06 16.07
C GLN A 94 10.18 -10.10 16.75
N VAL A 95 9.83 -9.59 17.92
CA VAL A 95 10.70 -8.71 18.71
C VAL A 95 10.67 -9.12 20.18
N ASN A 96 11.86 -9.12 20.81
CA ASN A 96 12.03 -9.49 22.21
C ASN A 96 11.95 -8.30 23.19
N GLY A 97 11.25 -7.23 22.79
CA GLY A 97 11.09 -6.04 23.62
C GLY A 97 10.18 -4.98 23.01
N PRO A 98 10.00 -3.82 23.66
CA PRO A 98 9.01 -2.81 23.30
C PRO A 98 9.45 -1.90 22.15
N GLU A 99 10.57 -2.17 21.49
CA GLU A 99 11.17 -1.29 20.50
C GLU A 99 11.98 -2.09 19.48
N PHE A 100 12.06 -1.64 18.22
CA PHE A 100 13.03 -2.15 17.27
C PHE A 100 14.42 -1.57 17.55
N PRO A 101 15.51 -2.33 17.35
CA PRO A 101 16.85 -1.78 17.49
C PRO A 101 17.08 -0.66 16.49
N ILE A 102 17.70 0.44 16.93
CA ILE A 102 17.97 1.62 16.07
C ILE A 102 19.05 1.31 15.02
N LEU A 103 19.93 0.36 15.28
CA LEU A 103 21.05 -0.04 14.44
C LEU A 103 21.96 1.15 14.11
N ASP A 104 22.15 1.48 12.85
CA ASP A 104 22.93 2.64 12.38
C ASP A 104 22.07 3.91 12.13
N GLY A 105 20.80 3.87 12.52
CA GLY A 105 19.85 4.96 12.34
C GLY A 105 19.25 5.07 10.94
N SER A 106 19.45 4.06 10.08
CA SER A 106 18.94 4.00 8.72
C SER A 106 18.15 2.70 8.46
N ALA A 107 17.65 2.52 7.24
CA ALA A 107 17.05 1.27 6.81
C ALA A 107 18.03 0.33 6.09
N ALA A 108 19.27 0.75 5.85
CA ALA A 108 20.24 -0.04 5.09
C ALA A 108 20.49 -1.45 5.68
N PRO A 109 20.64 -1.63 7.01
CA PRO A 109 20.86 -2.98 7.57
C PRO A 109 19.71 -3.94 7.29
N TYR A 110 18.47 -3.44 7.23
CA TYR A 110 17.30 -4.25 6.88
C TYR A 110 17.31 -4.61 5.39
N VAL A 111 17.59 -3.64 4.51
CA VAL A 111 17.68 -3.84 3.06
C VAL A 111 18.75 -4.86 2.72
N GLU A 112 19.95 -4.73 3.27
CA GLU A 112 21.07 -5.64 3.05
C GLU A 112 20.71 -7.08 3.44
N LYS A 113 20.05 -7.27 4.58
CA LYS A 113 19.60 -8.59 5.04
C LYS A 113 18.54 -9.18 4.12
N ILE A 114 17.51 -8.40 3.74
CA ILE A 114 16.45 -8.86 2.83
C ILE A 114 17.06 -9.26 1.48
N GLN A 115 17.95 -8.44 0.93
CA GLN A 115 18.63 -8.76 -0.33
C GLN A 115 19.50 -10.01 -0.23
N SER A 116 20.20 -10.20 0.89
CA SER A 116 21.09 -11.36 1.09
C SER A 116 20.36 -12.69 1.20
N ILE A 117 19.18 -12.71 1.87
CA ILE A 117 18.37 -13.94 1.99
C ILE A 117 17.49 -14.19 0.77
N GLY A 118 17.17 -13.12 0.01
CA GLY A 118 16.33 -13.15 -1.17
C GLY A 118 14.83 -13.04 -0.86
N ILE A 119 14.08 -12.84 -1.94
CA ILE A 119 12.63 -12.64 -1.96
C ILE A 119 11.99 -13.80 -2.70
N GLN A 120 10.83 -14.27 -2.22
CA GLN A 120 10.06 -15.35 -2.83
C GLN A 120 8.71 -14.82 -3.30
N GLU A 121 8.38 -15.07 -4.58
CA GLU A 121 7.04 -14.85 -5.09
C GLU A 121 6.07 -15.91 -4.55
N GLN A 122 4.82 -15.50 -4.33
CA GLN A 122 3.72 -16.32 -3.85
C GLN A 122 2.67 -16.49 -4.96
N ASN A 123 1.69 -17.38 -4.77
CA ASN A 123 0.69 -17.62 -5.82
C ASN A 123 -0.39 -16.53 -5.88
N ALA A 124 -0.68 -15.85 -4.77
CA ALA A 124 -1.67 -14.78 -4.72
C ALA A 124 -1.24 -13.56 -5.56
N GLU A 125 -2.18 -12.94 -6.22
CA GLU A 125 -1.97 -11.70 -6.95
C GLU A 125 -1.78 -10.52 -5.98
N LYS A 126 -0.90 -9.58 -6.37
CA LYS A 126 -0.70 -8.33 -5.63
C LYS A 126 -1.82 -7.35 -5.97
N ASP A 127 -2.54 -6.93 -4.96
CA ASP A 127 -3.68 -6.05 -5.08
C ASP A 127 -3.29 -4.60 -4.78
N TYR A 128 -3.00 -3.81 -5.85
CA TYR A 128 -2.66 -2.39 -5.73
C TYR A 128 -3.91 -1.53 -5.55
N TYR A 129 -3.81 -0.52 -4.69
CA TYR A 129 -4.76 0.57 -4.67
C TYR A 129 -4.31 1.69 -5.62
N ILE A 130 -5.08 1.91 -6.69
CA ILE A 130 -4.78 2.91 -7.72
C ILE A 130 -5.45 4.22 -7.35
N ILE A 131 -4.66 5.28 -7.20
CA ILE A 131 -5.17 6.63 -6.94
C ILE A 131 -5.78 7.20 -8.21
N ARG A 132 -7.04 7.63 -8.13
CA ARG A 132 -7.80 8.16 -9.28
C ARG A 132 -8.11 9.65 -9.18
N HIS A 133 -8.01 10.21 -7.98
CA HIS A 133 -8.24 11.62 -7.70
C HIS A 133 -7.32 12.09 -6.60
N LYS A 134 -7.13 13.40 -6.51
CA LYS A 134 -6.34 14.01 -5.44
C LYS A 134 -6.94 13.68 -4.07
N ILE A 135 -6.09 13.19 -3.16
CA ILE A 135 -6.40 13.03 -1.73
C ILE A 135 -5.38 13.85 -0.95
N GLU A 136 -5.82 14.61 0.05
CA GLU A 136 -4.97 15.53 0.81
C GLU A 136 -5.31 15.50 2.29
N VAL A 137 -4.26 15.54 3.12
CA VAL A 137 -4.34 15.75 4.56
C VAL A 137 -3.50 16.94 4.94
N LYS A 138 -4.05 17.79 5.79
CA LYS A 138 -3.36 18.93 6.41
C LYS A 138 -3.35 18.78 7.92
N ASP A 139 -2.30 19.30 8.54
CA ASP A 139 -2.19 19.42 9.98
C ASP A 139 -2.11 20.89 10.39
N ASP A 140 -2.49 21.21 11.62
CA ASP A 140 -2.55 22.59 12.15
C ASP A 140 -1.19 23.29 12.18
N ASN A 141 -0.10 22.52 12.19
CA ASN A 141 1.29 23.01 12.14
C ASN A 141 1.79 23.36 10.71
N GLY A 142 0.91 23.29 9.70
CA GLY A 142 1.23 23.55 8.30
C GLY A 142 1.85 22.36 7.55
N SER A 143 1.85 21.16 8.12
CA SER A 143 2.23 19.92 7.42
C SER A 143 1.14 19.51 6.45
N VAL A 144 1.52 19.09 5.24
CA VAL A 144 0.58 18.67 4.20
C VAL A 144 1.11 17.42 3.50
N ILE A 145 0.26 16.42 3.33
CA ILE A 145 0.52 15.27 2.45
C ILE A 145 -0.59 15.20 1.42
N THR A 146 -0.19 15.24 0.16
CA THR A 146 -1.09 15.11 -0.99
C THR A 146 -0.67 13.88 -1.78
N ILE A 147 -1.63 13.07 -2.24
CA ILE A 147 -1.39 12.06 -3.26
C ILE A 147 -2.20 12.37 -4.50
N LEU A 148 -1.58 12.20 -5.65
CA LEU A 148 -2.12 12.43 -6.99
C LEU A 148 -2.13 11.13 -7.78
N PRO A 149 -3.02 10.98 -8.79
CA PRO A 149 -2.96 9.88 -9.73
C PRO A 149 -1.58 9.78 -10.41
N ASP A 150 -1.04 8.57 -10.47
CA ASP A 150 0.16 8.23 -11.23
C ASP A 150 0.13 6.73 -11.54
N GLU A 151 0.87 6.31 -12.56
CA GLU A 151 0.95 4.90 -12.97
C GLU A 151 1.76 4.04 -12.02
N ASP A 152 2.75 4.66 -11.35
CA ASP A 152 3.64 4.02 -10.39
C ASP A 152 3.66 4.77 -9.05
N PHE A 153 4.40 4.23 -8.08
CA PHE A 153 4.62 4.89 -6.80
C PHE A 153 5.83 5.81 -6.89
N SER A 154 5.61 7.09 -6.62
CA SER A 154 6.69 8.07 -6.46
C SER A 154 6.41 9.00 -5.28
N ILE A 155 7.46 9.62 -4.73
CA ILE A 155 7.34 10.46 -3.55
C ILE A 155 8.34 11.61 -3.56
N THR A 156 7.86 12.80 -3.25
CA THR A 156 8.69 14.01 -3.01
C THR A 156 8.39 14.55 -1.63
N ALA A 157 9.43 14.87 -0.87
CA ALA A 157 9.30 15.55 0.42
C ALA A 157 10.02 16.90 0.42
N MET A 158 9.38 17.91 0.99
CA MET A 158 9.94 19.20 1.31
C MET A 158 9.97 19.37 2.84
N CYS A 159 11.15 19.59 3.39
CA CYS A 159 11.37 19.83 4.82
C CYS A 159 11.85 21.25 5.05
N SER A 160 11.22 21.93 5.99
CA SER A 160 11.70 23.21 6.52
C SER A 160 12.07 23.02 8.00
N PHE A 161 13.32 23.22 8.34
CA PHE A 161 13.83 22.94 9.68
C PHE A 161 13.80 24.16 10.60
N GLU A 162 13.34 25.31 10.11
CA GLU A 162 13.29 26.59 10.85
C GLU A 162 14.65 26.97 11.47
N SER A 163 15.71 26.71 10.75
CA SER A 163 17.08 26.91 11.15
C SER A 163 17.82 27.82 10.17
N LYS A 164 18.74 28.64 10.69
CA LYS A 164 19.64 29.43 9.85
C LYS A 164 20.84 28.62 9.33
N PHE A 165 21.12 27.48 9.95
CA PHE A 165 22.22 26.61 9.58
C PHE A 165 21.79 25.57 8.52
N ILE A 166 20.70 24.87 8.77
CA ILE A 166 20.14 23.93 7.80
C ILE A 166 18.92 24.56 7.12
N ASN A 167 19.06 24.83 5.84
CA ASN A 167 17.99 25.41 5.03
C ASN A 167 16.85 24.41 4.75
N SER A 168 15.77 24.91 4.15
CA SER A 168 14.76 24.02 3.57
C SER A 168 15.40 23.10 2.54
N GLN A 169 15.08 21.85 2.61
CA GLN A 169 15.59 20.80 1.73
C GLN A 169 14.42 20.06 1.07
N PHE A 170 14.70 19.51 -0.09
CA PHE A 170 13.78 18.56 -0.73
C PHE A 170 14.54 17.30 -1.13
N ALA A 171 13.80 16.20 -1.24
CA ALA A 171 14.26 14.94 -1.80
C ALA A 171 13.11 14.28 -2.56
N THR A 172 13.44 13.54 -3.60
CA THR A 172 12.48 12.82 -4.43
C THR A 172 12.97 11.39 -4.63
N LEU A 173 12.05 10.45 -4.58
CA LEU A 173 12.21 9.08 -5.05
C LEU A 173 11.22 8.88 -6.20
N GLU A 174 11.73 8.90 -7.43
CA GLU A 174 10.89 8.77 -8.64
C GLU A 174 10.46 7.33 -8.90
N LYS A 175 11.28 6.37 -8.47
CA LYS A 175 11.02 4.93 -8.63
C LYS A 175 11.33 4.20 -7.34
N ILE A 176 10.40 3.41 -6.86
CA ILE A 176 10.58 2.67 -5.60
C ILE A 176 11.74 1.67 -5.67
N GLU A 177 12.07 1.18 -6.88
CA GLU A 177 13.15 0.24 -7.12
C GLU A 177 14.53 0.80 -6.79
N THR A 178 14.72 2.13 -6.87
CA THR A 178 16.00 2.80 -6.52
C THR A 178 16.12 3.14 -5.03
N TYR A 179 15.13 2.75 -4.22
CA TYR A 179 15.11 3.05 -2.78
C TYR A 179 16.38 2.57 -2.05
N ALA A 180 16.85 1.37 -2.36
CA ALA A 180 18.02 0.79 -1.71
C ALA A 180 19.28 1.67 -1.88
N GLU A 181 19.42 2.29 -3.03
CA GLU A 181 20.60 3.10 -3.41
C GLU A 181 20.46 4.57 -2.99
N GLU A 182 19.24 5.12 -3.07
CA GLU A 182 19.02 6.55 -2.91
C GLU A 182 18.54 6.95 -1.51
N ILE A 183 17.86 6.06 -0.79
CA ILE A 183 17.14 6.43 0.45
C ILE A 183 17.55 5.56 1.64
N ALA A 184 17.72 4.25 1.47
CA ALA A 184 17.82 3.28 2.56
C ALA A 184 18.89 3.62 3.59
N SER A 185 20.04 4.18 3.18
CA SER A 185 21.16 4.50 4.05
C SER A 185 21.11 5.91 4.66
N ALA A 186 20.05 6.69 4.39
CA ALA A 186 19.86 7.99 5.02
C ALA A 186 19.60 7.84 6.52
N ARG A 187 20.48 8.41 7.34
CA ARG A 187 20.45 8.29 8.80
C ARG A 187 19.45 9.24 9.44
N THR A 188 18.86 8.82 10.56
CA THR A 188 18.06 9.68 11.41
C THR A 188 18.89 10.84 11.96
N PHE A 189 18.22 11.91 12.36
CA PHE A 189 18.85 13.12 12.85
C PHE A 189 18.08 13.73 14.01
N VAL A 190 18.78 14.53 14.80
CA VAL A 190 18.19 15.24 15.93
C VAL A 190 18.90 16.60 16.10
N PHE A 191 18.16 17.60 16.53
CA PHE A 191 18.73 18.92 16.84
C PHE A 191 19.23 18.99 18.29
N VAL A 192 20.34 19.68 18.53
CA VAL A 192 20.86 19.89 19.89
C VAL A 192 19.80 20.52 20.80
N ARG A 193 18.98 21.45 20.28
CA ARG A 193 17.86 22.04 21.04
C ARG A 193 16.87 21.00 21.58
N ASP A 194 16.68 19.89 20.87
CA ASP A 194 15.75 18.83 21.24
C ASP A 194 16.41 17.78 22.16
N ILE A 195 17.73 17.63 22.06
CA ILE A 195 18.53 16.75 22.92
C ILE A 195 18.70 17.32 24.32
N MET A 196 18.97 18.61 24.46
CA MET A 196 19.35 19.24 25.74
C MET A 196 18.32 18.99 26.86
N PRO A 197 17.00 19.15 26.65
CA PRO A 197 16.01 18.81 27.68
C PRO A 197 16.03 17.31 28.05
N LEU A 198 16.30 16.43 27.08
CA LEU A 198 16.37 14.98 27.29
C LEU A 198 17.63 14.59 28.08
N LEU A 199 18.75 15.25 27.80
CA LEU A 199 20.01 15.05 28.51
C LEU A 199 19.86 15.43 29.98
N GLN A 200 19.25 16.60 30.26
CA GLN A 200 18.97 17.07 31.61
C GLN A 200 18.03 16.14 32.39
N ALA A 201 17.07 15.52 31.69
CA ALA A 201 16.12 14.55 32.25
C ALA A 201 16.68 13.10 32.31
N ASN A 202 17.92 12.86 31.88
CA ASN A 202 18.55 11.54 31.76
C ASN A 202 17.72 10.54 30.91
N LEU A 203 17.14 11.04 29.81
CA LEU A 203 16.26 10.28 28.91
C LEU A 203 16.95 9.81 27.61
N ILE A 204 18.23 10.16 27.40
CA ILE A 204 19.04 9.66 26.28
C ILE A 204 19.65 8.33 26.71
N LYS A 205 19.10 7.22 26.22
CA LYS A 205 19.52 5.87 26.64
C LYS A 205 20.30 5.11 25.57
N GLY A 206 19.87 5.18 24.31
CA GLY A 206 20.45 4.43 23.21
C GLY A 206 20.96 5.26 22.05
N GLY A 207 20.64 6.57 22.01
CA GLY A 207 21.10 7.49 20.98
C GLY A 207 22.58 7.84 21.11
N ASP A 208 23.33 7.71 20.02
CA ASP A 208 24.73 8.08 19.91
C ASP A 208 25.07 8.55 18.48
N LEU A 209 26.32 8.96 18.22
CA LEU A 209 26.75 9.46 16.91
C LEU A 209 26.94 8.35 15.87
N ASP A 210 26.83 7.09 16.22
CA ASP A 210 26.87 5.98 15.28
C ASP A 210 25.47 5.71 14.70
N ASN A 211 24.40 6.16 15.38
CA ASN A 211 23.02 5.91 14.98
C ASN A 211 22.19 7.19 14.71
N ALA A 212 22.73 8.39 14.87
CA ALA A 212 22.03 9.63 14.55
C ALA A 212 23.00 10.76 14.13
N ILE A 213 22.52 11.62 13.23
CA ILE A 213 23.18 12.88 12.90
C ILE A 213 22.71 13.91 13.93
N VAL A 214 23.62 14.51 14.68
CA VAL A 214 23.31 15.57 15.64
C VAL A 214 23.58 16.93 15.00
N ILE A 215 22.57 17.80 14.99
CA ILE A 215 22.62 19.11 14.32
C ILE A 215 22.68 20.21 15.37
N TYR A 216 23.84 20.88 15.44
CA TYR A 216 24.04 22.05 16.26
C TYR A 216 23.75 23.32 15.44
N GLU A 217 22.52 23.82 15.51
CA GLU A 217 22.03 24.89 14.64
C GLU A 217 21.68 26.20 15.40
N ARG A 218 21.70 26.18 16.72
CA ARG A 218 21.49 27.32 17.60
C ARG A 218 22.57 27.34 18.68
N GLN A 219 23.15 28.52 18.92
CA GLN A 219 24.11 28.69 20.00
C GLN A 219 23.46 28.40 21.36
N VAL A 220 24.19 27.66 22.17
CA VAL A 220 23.90 27.40 23.58
C VAL A 220 25.10 27.89 24.41
N GLU A 221 24.96 27.93 25.73
CA GLU A 221 26.07 28.21 26.64
C GLU A 221 27.19 27.17 26.46
N GLN A 222 28.46 27.61 26.48
CA GLN A 222 29.62 26.73 26.28
C GLN A 222 29.57 25.50 27.21
N ALA A 223 29.24 25.73 28.50
CA ALA A 223 29.14 24.63 29.48
C ALA A 223 28.08 23.58 29.13
N GLN A 224 26.98 23.98 28.49
CA GLN A 224 25.94 23.03 28.03
C GLN A 224 26.42 22.20 26.83
N LEU A 225 27.15 22.84 25.91
CA LEU A 225 27.73 22.16 24.76
C LEU A 225 28.83 21.18 25.19
N ASP A 226 29.65 21.56 26.16
CA ASP A 226 30.69 20.70 26.75
C ASP A 226 30.07 19.47 27.45
N GLN A 227 28.98 19.67 28.20
CA GLN A 227 28.24 18.55 28.80
C GLN A 227 27.68 17.60 27.75
N LEU A 228 27.18 18.11 26.63
CA LEU A 228 26.72 17.28 25.51
C LEU A 228 27.90 16.53 24.86
N ALA A 229 29.02 17.20 24.64
CA ALA A 229 30.24 16.61 24.08
C ALA A 229 30.76 15.46 24.95
N ASP A 230 30.79 15.65 26.28
CA ASP A 230 31.16 14.61 27.25
C ASP A 230 30.21 13.40 27.17
N HIS A 231 28.89 13.63 27.08
CA HIS A 231 27.90 12.57 26.93
C HIS A 231 28.06 11.80 25.62
N LEU A 232 28.30 12.52 24.52
CA LEU A 232 28.51 11.93 23.19
C LEU A 232 29.94 11.38 23.02
N LYS A 233 30.84 11.60 24.01
CA LYS A 233 32.28 11.23 23.98
C LYS A 233 33.03 11.76 22.79
N VAL A 234 32.80 13.06 22.48
CA VAL A 234 33.50 13.80 21.44
C VAL A 234 34.31 14.94 22.06
N PRO A 235 35.30 15.48 21.34
CA PRO A 235 36.02 16.67 21.81
C PRO A 235 35.09 17.87 22.03
N HIS A 236 35.38 18.70 23.00
CA HIS A 236 34.66 19.94 23.23
C HIS A 236 34.75 20.84 21.99
N MET A 237 33.64 21.48 21.65
CA MET A 237 33.48 22.29 20.46
C MET A 237 33.26 23.75 20.84
N ASP A 238 33.66 24.67 19.98
CA ASP A 238 33.40 26.08 20.12
C ASP A 238 31.90 26.38 19.94
N ALA A 239 31.23 26.87 20.98
CA ALA A 239 29.80 27.19 20.95
C ALA A 239 29.43 28.26 19.89
N ASN A 240 30.40 29.01 19.36
CA ASN A 240 30.17 29.97 18.30
C ASN A 240 30.14 29.32 16.89
N LYS A 241 30.53 28.05 16.77
CA LYS A 241 30.60 27.36 15.49
C LYS A 241 29.44 26.36 15.35
N LEU A 242 28.41 26.78 14.63
CA LEU A 242 27.31 25.91 14.25
C LEU A 242 27.78 24.82 13.26
N GLY A 243 27.19 23.64 13.30
CA GLY A 243 27.60 22.53 12.43
C GLY A 243 26.91 21.21 12.75
N TYR A 244 27.39 20.17 12.08
CA TYR A 244 27.04 18.80 12.40
C TYR A 244 28.00 18.21 13.42
N ILE A 245 27.44 17.51 14.42
CA ILE A 245 28.23 16.71 15.37
C ILE A 245 28.04 15.26 14.91
N GLN A 246 29.09 14.67 14.35
CA GLN A 246 28.99 13.36 13.70
C GLN A 246 30.37 12.68 13.59
N HIS A 247 30.39 11.36 13.63
CA HIS A 247 31.60 10.57 13.38
C HIS A 247 31.85 10.35 11.88
N ARG A 248 30.80 10.30 11.08
CA ARG A 248 30.84 10.07 9.63
C ARG A 248 30.24 11.27 8.90
N PRO A 249 30.82 11.73 7.78
CA PRO A 249 30.26 12.81 6.99
C PRO A 249 28.85 12.48 6.50
N LEU A 250 28.10 13.51 6.10
CA LEU A 250 26.81 13.31 5.41
C LEU A 250 27.05 12.55 4.11
N GLN A 251 26.18 11.61 3.80
CA GLN A 251 26.18 10.89 2.52
C GLN A 251 25.65 11.77 1.39
N TRP A 252 24.68 12.63 1.70
CA TRP A 252 24.10 13.62 0.80
C TRP A 252 23.88 14.94 1.53
N GLU A 253 23.98 16.05 0.82
CA GLU A 253 23.67 17.36 1.40
C GLU A 253 22.24 17.44 1.97
N ASN A 254 21.30 16.68 1.40
CA ASN A 254 19.90 16.58 1.81
C ASN A 254 19.59 15.27 2.59
N GLU A 255 20.58 14.67 3.26
CA GLU A 255 20.40 13.38 3.95
C GLU A 255 19.24 13.41 4.96
N CYS A 256 19.06 14.53 5.69
CA CYS A 256 17.93 14.67 6.63
C CYS A 256 16.56 14.57 5.94
N THR A 257 16.42 15.13 4.73
CA THR A 257 15.16 15.01 3.99
C THR A 257 14.99 13.65 3.32
N ARG A 258 16.08 13.01 2.89
CA ARG A 258 16.05 11.60 2.45
C ARG A 258 15.59 10.67 3.58
N HIS A 259 16.07 10.91 4.80
CA HIS A 259 15.57 10.19 5.97
C HIS A 259 14.06 10.44 6.19
N LYS A 260 13.57 11.66 5.98
CA LYS A 260 12.12 11.92 6.03
C LYS A 260 11.33 11.19 4.95
N LEU A 261 11.90 10.95 3.76
CA LEU A 261 11.28 10.04 2.78
C LEU A 261 11.22 8.60 3.29
N LEU A 262 12.30 8.11 3.90
CA LEU A 262 12.34 6.79 4.54
C LEU A 262 11.22 6.65 5.57
N ASP A 263 11.07 7.63 6.47
CA ASP A 263 10.00 7.67 7.48
C ASP A 263 8.60 7.61 6.85
N ILE A 264 8.35 8.41 5.80
CA ILE A 264 7.05 8.40 5.11
C ILE A 264 6.78 7.01 4.53
N ILE A 265 7.75 6.40 3.85
CA ILE A 265 7.59 5.08 3.23
C ILE A 265 7.27 4.02 4.31
N GLY A 266 7.94 4.08 5.46
CA GLY A 266 7.66 3.22 6.59
C GLY A 266 6.26 3.40 7.17
N ASP A 267 5.80 4.65 7.30
CA ASP A 267 4.44 4.95 7.75
C ASP A 267 3.38 4.57 6.69
N MET A 268 3.70 4.67 5.38
CA MET A 268 2.82 4.22 4.30
C MET A 268 2.66 2.68 4.28
N ALA A 269 3.66 1.93 4.74
CA ALA A 269 3.53 0.48 4.91
C ALA A 269 2.33 0.10 5.81
N LEU A 270 1.96 0.98 6.75
CA LEU A 270 0.82 0.79 7.65
C LEU A 270 -0.55 0.99 6.97
N ILE A 271 -0.58 1.40 5.71
CA ILE A 271 -1.81 1.37 4.90
C ILE A 271 -2.24 -0.08 4.67
N GLY A 272 -1.28 -1.02 4.64
CA GLY A 272 -1.54 -2.45 4.51
C GLY A 272 -1.90 -2.89 3.10
N LYS A 273 -1.70 -2.01 2.10
CA LYS A 273 -1.91 -2.28 0.68
C LYS A 273 -0.94 -1.42 -0.14
N PRO A 274 -0.27 -1.96 -1.15
CA PRO A 274 0.59 -1.16 -2.01
C PRO A 274 -0.25 -0.16 -2.83
N ILE A 275 0.31 1.03 -3.04
CA ILE A 275 -0.37 2.14 -3.70
C ILE A 275 0.31 2.46 -5.02
N LYS A 276 -0.46 2.84 -6.04
CA LYS A 276 -0.01 3.52 -7.24
C LYS A 276 -0.48 4.97 -7.21
N GLY A 277 0.47 5.90 -7.22
CA GLY A 277 0.21 7.33 -7.12
C GLY A 277 1.44 8.11 -6.67
N ARG A 278 1.44 9.40 -6.91
CA ARG A 278 2.52 10.33 -6.54
C ARG A 278 2.22 11.05 -5.25
N ILE A 279 3.05 10.84 -4.24
CA ILE A 279 2.98 11.54 -2.95
C ILE A 279 3.83 12.81 -2.98
N ILE A 280 3.25 13.91 -2.54
CA ILE A 280 3.94 15.19 -2.30
C ILE A 280 3.72 15.55 -0.83
N ALA A 281 4.81 15.59 -0.06
CA ALA A 281 4.79 15.86 1.37
C ALA A 281 5.53 17.16 1.68
N THR A 282 4.87 18.09 2.37
CA THR A 282 5.46 19.32 2.89
C THR A 282 5.51 19.23 4.41
N ARG A 283 6.69 19.41 4.99
CA ARG A 283 6.95 19.30 6.44
C ARG A 283 6.43 17.98 7.03
N PRO A 284 6.78 16.82 6.44
CA PRO A 284 6.31 15.52 6.90
C PRO A 284 6.77 15.20 8.32
N GLY A 285 6.00 14.35 9.00
CA GLY A 285 6.30 13.81 10.31
C GLY A 285 5.31 12.71 10.65
N HIS A 286 5.63 11.82 11.60
CA HIS A 286 4.84 10.62 11.90
C HIS A 286 3.37 10.92 12.20
N THR A 287 3.05 12.08 12.80
CA THR A 287 1.65 12.48 13.07
C THR A 287 0.84 12.67 11.80
N VAL A 288 1.33 13.51 10.87
CA VAL A 288 0.61 13.76 9.60
C VAL A 288 0.67 12.52 8.68
N ASN A 289 1.78 11.78 8.71
CA ASN A 289 1.92 10.52 7.97
C ASN A 289 0.86 9.50 8.42
N ASN A 290 0.67 9.33 9.74
CA ASN A 290 -0.34 8.42 10.26
C ASN A 290 -1.77 8.90 9.98
N LYS A 291 -2.05 10.21 10.08
CA LYS A 291 -3.34 10.78 9.66
C LYS A 291 -3.64 10.44 8.20
N PHE A 292 -2.64 10.59 7.32
CA PHE A 292 -2.77 10.25 5.91
C PHE A 292 -2.98 8.73 5.71
N ALA A 293 -2.19 7.88 6.36
CA ALA A 293 -2.34 6.43 6.27
C ALA A 293 -3.73 5.96 6.73
N ARG A 294 -4.27 6.53 7.81
CA ARG A 294 -5.65 6.26 8.28
C ARG A 294 -6.70 6.71 7.27
N LEU A 295 -6.52 7.90 6.66
CA LEU A 295 -7.43 8.37 5.60
C LEU A 295 -7.39 7.41 4.40
N MET A 296 -6.21 7.03 3.95
CA MET A 296 -6.04 6.07 2.84
C MET A 296 -6.72 4.73 3.14
N ARG A 297 -6.56 4.19 4.34
CA ARG A 297 -7.26 2.96 4.74
C ARG A 297 -8.78 3.12 4.72
N LYS A 298 -9.30 4.29 5.14
CA LYS A 298 -10.73 4.60 5.06
C LYS A 298 -11.21 4.68 3.60
N GLU A 299 -10.43 5.32 2.73
CA GLU A 299 -10.74 5.39 1.29
C GLU A 299 -10.67 4.01 0.63
N ILE A 300 -9.65 3.21 0.93
CA ILE A 300 -9.55 1.82 0.45
C ILE A 300 -10.78 0.99 0.85
N ARG A 301 -11.24 1.10 2.11
CA ARG A 301 -12.45 0.37 2.58
C ARG A 301 -13.72 0.83 1.90
N LYS A 302 -13.84 2.13 1.57
CA LYS A 302 -14.98 2.65 0.81
C LYS A 302 -15.00 2.12 -0.62
N HIS A 303 -13.82 1.89 -1.17
CA HIS A 303 -13.58 1.47 -2.53
C HIS A 303 -12.88 0.09 -2.58
N GLU A 304 -13.30 -0.85 -1.70
CA GLU A 304 -12.73 -2.21 -1.63
C GLU A 304 -12.69 -2.90 -3.00
N ILE A 305 -13.56 -2.42 -3.88
CA ILE A 305 -13.68 -2.91 -5.24
C ILE A 305 -13.49 -1.72 -6.16
N GLN A 306 -12.30 -1.59 -6.73
CA GLN A 306 -12.02 -0.58 -7.75
C GLN A 306 -12.55 -1.03 -9.12
N ALA A 307 -13.10 -0.06 -9.85
CA ALA A 307 -13.46 -0.28 -11.24
C ALA A 307 -12.20 -0.58 -12.07
N PRO A 308 -12.28 -1.44 -13.08
CA PRO A 308 -11.20 -1.63 -14.04
C PRO A 308 -10.83 -0.32 -14.74
N ILE A 309 -9.56 -0.17 -15.13
CA ILE A 309 -9.14 0.92 -16.02
C ILE A 309 -9.66 0.59 -17.43
N TYR A 310 -10.28 1.58 -18.09
CA TYR A 310 -10.79 1.43 -19.44
C TYR A 310 -10.38 2.61 -20.29
N ASP A 311 -9.56 2.37 -21.30
CA ASP A 311 -9.32 3.30 -22.41
C ASP A 311 -10.08 2.82 -23.64
N PRO A 312 -11.04 3.59 -24.18
CA PRO A 312 -11.78 3.20 -25.38
C PRO A 312 -10.92 3.12 -26.65
N ASN A 313 -9.72 3.72 -26.64
CA ASN A 313 -8.78 3.74 -27.77
C ASN A 313 -7.86 2.51 -27.80
N GLU A 314 -7.75 1.74 -26.71
CA GLU A 314 -6.98 0.50 -26.70
C GLU A 314 -7.73 -0.63 -27.42
N GLU A 315 -6.97 -1.46 -28.15
CA GLU A 315 -7.52 -2.65 -28.79
C GLU A 315 -8.00 -3.66 -27.72
N PRO A 316 -9.25 -4.18 -27.85
CA PRO A 316 -9.75 -5.14 -26.88
C PRO A 316 -9.11 -6.53 -27.10
N ILE A 317 -9.00 -7.31 -26.01
CA ILE A 317 -8.59 -8.73 -26.08
C ILE A 317 -9.56 -9.54 -26.93
N MET A 318 -10.87 -9.22 -26.84
CA MET A 318 -11.90 -9.79 -27.68
C MET A 318 -12.84 -8.67 -28.16
N ASP A 319 -12.99 -8.59 -29.46
CA ASP A 319 -14.02 -7.78 -30.11
C ASP A 319 -15.37 -8.49 -30.17
N ASN A 320 -16.38 -7.82 -30.67
CA ASN A 320 -17.71 -8.40 -30.80
C ASN A 320 -17.74 -9.63 -31.72
N ILE A 321 -16.89 -9.72 -32.74
CA ILE A 321 -16.81 -10.88 -33.64
C ILE A 321 -16.33 -12.10 -32.89
N ARG A 322 -15.26 -11.96 -32.11
CA ARG A 322 -14.71 -13.05 -31.31
C ARG A 322 -15.67 -13.48 -30.21
N ILE A 323 -16.35 -12.56 -29.55
CA ILE A 323 -17.38 -12.86 -28.54
C ILE A 323 -18.51 -13.72 -29.15
N ARG A 324 -18.98 -13.39 -30.35
CA ARG A 324 -20.03 -14.17 -31.05
C ARG A 324 -19.59 -15.56 -31.47
N GLN A 325 -18.30 -15.82 -31.60
CA GLN A 325 -17.81 -17.18 -31.87
C GLN A 325 -17.83 -18.05 -30.61
N LEU A 326 -17.68 -17.43 -29.41
CA LEU A 326 -17.66 -18.14 -28.15
C LEU A 326 -19.04 -18.26 -27.50
N LEU A 327 -19.85 -17.21 -27.52
CA LEU A 327 -21.18 -17.17 -26.93
C LEU A 327 -22.24 -17.49 -27.96
N PRO A 328 -23.25 -18.33 -27.60
CA PRO A 328 -24.39 -18.62 -28.49
C PRO A 328 -25.39 -17.45 -28.60
N HIS A 329 -25.33 -16.49 -27.66
CA HIS A 329 -26.25 -15.36 -27.61
C HIS A 329 -26.19 -14.48 -28.85
N ARG A 330 -27.35 -13.97 -29.28
CA ARG A 330 -27.52 -13.05 -30.40
C ARG A 330 -28.48 -11.93 -29.99
N TYR A 331 -28.60 -10.90 -30.82
CA TYR A 331 -29.57 -9.83 -30.59
C TYR A 331 -30.97 -10.41 -30.29
N PRO A 332 -31.68 -9.91 -29.27
CA PRO A 332 -31.32 -8.82 -28.35
C PRO A 332 -30.58 -9.26 -27.08
N MET A 333 -30.19 -10.51 -26.95
CA MET A 333 -29.65 -11.10 -25.71
C MET A 333 -28.12 -11.13 -25.62
N GLN A 334 -27.39 -10.64 -26.63
CA GLN A 334 -25.94 -10.47 -26.51
C GLN A 334 -25.66 -9.15 -25.80
N LEU A 335 -25.14 -9.22 -24.57
CA LEU A 335 -25.01 -8.06 -23.69
C LEU A 335 -23.55 -7.68 -23.37
N VAL A 336 -22.57 -8.30 -24.02
CA VAL A 336 -21.13 -7.95 -23.88
C VAL A 336 -20.63 -7.46 -25.23
N ASP A 337 -20.03 -6.27 -25.26
CA ASP A 337 -19.51 -5.64 -26.48
C ASP A 337 -18.02 -5.91 -26.70
N LYS A 338 -17.23 -5.89 -25.63
CA LYS A 338 -15.77 -6.08 -25.65
C LYS A 338 -15.30 -6.82 -24.41
N VAL A 339 -14.13 -7.49 -24.52
CA VAL A 339 -13.33 -7.95 -23.37
C VAL A 339 -12.01 -7.19 -23.40
N ILE A 340 -11.67 -6.50 -22.31
CA ILE A 340 -10.51 -5.60 -22.23
C ILE A 340 -9.39 -6.16 -21.35
N ALA A 341 -9.69 -7.09 -20.44
CA ALA A 341 -8.69 -7.80 -19.66
C ALA A 341 -9.15 -9.24 -19.41
N MET A 342 -8.20 -10.18 -19.40
CA MET A 342 -8.47 -11.60 -19.10
C MET A 342 -7.23 -12.20 -18.42
N GLY A 343 -7.43 -12.83 -17.28
CA GLY A 343 -6.45 -13.66 -16.57
C GLY A 343 -6.93 -15.09 -16.47
N PRO A 344 -6.20 -15.98 -15.76
CA PRO A 344 -6.60 -17.36 -15.60
C PRO A 344 -7.93 -17.52 -14.83
N ASN A 345 -8.22 -16.63 -13.89
CA ASN A 345 -9.40 -16.70 -13.02
C ASN A 345 -10.27 -15.44 -13.05
N SER A 346 -9.97 -14.47 -13.91
CA SER A 346 -10.69 -13.19 -13.95
C SER A 346 -10.85 -12.67 -15.37
N ILE A 347 -11.91 -11.91 -15.60
CA ILE A 347 -12.23 -11.28 -16.89
C ILE A 347 -12.83 -9.90 -16.66
N VAL A 348 -12.52 -8.97 -17.57
CA VAL A 348 -13.13 -7.64 -17.62
C VAL A 348 -13.80 -7.44 -18.97
N GLY A 349 -15.12 -7.28 -18.93
CA GLY A 349 -15.94 -6.99 -20.10
C GLY A 349 -16.51 -5.58 -20.09
N VAL A 350 -16.98 -5.15 -21.25
CA VAL A 350 -17.57 -3.82 -21.48
C VAL A 350 -18.92 -3.99 -22.16
N LYS A 351 -19.93 -3.20 -21.74
CA LYS A 351 -21.16 -2.97 -22.48
C LYS A 351 -21.45 -1.47 -22.54
N ASN A 352 -21.72 -0.98 -23.73
CA ASN A 352 -22.25 0.37 -23.94
C ASN A 352 -23.79 0.30 -23.90
N VAL A 353 -24.39 1.03 -22.98
CA VAL A 353 -25.85 1.10 -22.85
C VAL A 353 -26.36 2.24 -23.73
N THR A 354 -26.92 1.89 -24.89
CA THR A 354 -27.43 2.88 -25.83
C THR A 354 -28.94 3.06 -25.70
N SER A 355 -29.46 4.19 -26.20
CA SER A 355 -30.92 4.43 -26.27
C SER A 355 -31.67 3.45 -27.20
N ASN A 356 -30.94 2.74 -28.06
CA ASN A 356 -31.51 1.76 -29.00
C ASN A 356 -31.69 0.36 -28.41
N GLU A 357 -31.42 0.15 -27.13
CA GLU A 357 -31.64 -1.12 -26.49
C GLU A 357 -33.15 -1.44 -26.43
N PRO A 358 -33.59 -2.63 -26.88
CA PRO A 358 -35.01 -2.96 -27.02
C PRO A 358 -35.76 -2.97 -25.70
N PHE A 359 -35.10 -3.19 -24.58
CA PHE A 359 -35.76 -3.21 -23.27
C PHE A 359 -36.22 -1.81 -22.81
N PHE A 360 -35.69 -0.72 -23.36
CA PHE A 360 -36.13 0.64 -23.02
C PHE A 360 -37.51 0.98 -23.58
N THR A 361 -38.01 0.23 -24.54
CA THR A 361 -39.40 0.41 -25.03
C THR A 361 -40.45 0.10 -23.94
N GLY A 362 -40.08 -0.65 -22.92
CA GLY A 362 -40.99 -1.06 -21.83
C GLY A 362 -40.46 -0.79 -20.41
N HIS A 363 -39.15 -0.56 -20.24
CA HIS A 363 -38.56 -0.47 -18.88
C HIS A 363 -37.68 0.80 -18.67
N PHE A 364 -38.27 2.01 -18.54
CA PHE A 364 -39.65 2.43 -18.70
C PHE A 364 -39.70 3.57 -19.73
N PRO A 365 -40.76 3.77 -20.49
CA PRO A 365 -40.83 4.80 -21.54
C PRO A 365 -40.46 6.21 -21.08
N GLU A 366 -40.96 6.63 -19.91
CA GLU A 366 -40.72 7.96 -19.35
C GLU A 366 -39.41 8.04 -18.52
N GLU A 367 -38.89 6.92 -18.06
CA GLU A 367 -37.66 6.83 -17.23
C GLU A 367 -36.87 5.58 -17.61
N PRO A 368 -36.08 5.63 -18.69
CA PRO A 368 -35.39 4.43 -19.19
C PRO A 368 -34.29 3.99 -18.20
N VAL A 369 -34.41 2.75 -17.72
CA VAL A 369 -33.47 2.10 -16.81
C VAL A 369 -33.19 0.68 -17.32
N MET A 370 -31.92 0.31 -17.39
CA MET A 370 -31.56 -1.07 -17.76
C MET A 370 -32.07 -2.05 -16.69
N PRO A 371 -32.89 -3.08 -17.07
CA PRO A 371 -33.39 -4.06 -16.11
C PRO A 371 -32.26 -4.71 -15.32
N GLY A 372 -32.40 -4.78 -13.99
CA GLY A 372 -31.38 -5.37 -13.11
C GLY A 372 -31.08 -6.84 -13.46
N VAL A 373 -32.09 -7.60 -13.86
CA VAL A 373 -31.90 -9.00 -14.29
C VAL A 373 -31.03 -9.11 -15.54
N LEU A 374 -31.08 -8.15 -16.47
CA LEU A 374 -30.20 -8.10 -17.64
C LEU A 374 -28.79 -7.64 -17.29
N GLN A 375 -28.64 -6.88 -16.23
CA GLN A 375 -27.31 -6.55 -15.69
C GLN A 375 -26.61 -7.80 -15.17
N VAL A 376 -27.32 -8.67 -14.43
CA VAL A 376 -26.78 -9.96 -13.94
C VAL A 376 -26.47 -10.88 -15.12
N GLU A 377 -27.36 -10.95 -16.12
CA GLU A 377 -27.13 -11.72 -17.34
C GLU A 377 -25.87 -11.27 -18.07
N ALA A 378 -25.64 -9.96 -18.21
CA ALA A 378 -24.45 -9.44 -18.85
C ALA A 378 -23.16 -9.82 -18.10
N MET A 379 -23.17 -9.77 -16.75
CA MET A 379 -22.06 -10.27 -15.93
C MET A 379 -21.81 -11.76 -16.14
N ALA A 380 -22.87 -12.56 -16.24
CA ALA A 380 -22.74 -14.00 -16.45
C ALA A 380 -22.22 -14.37 -17.84
N GLN A 381 -22.66 -13.64 -18.87
CA GLN A 381 -22.09 -13.78 -20.22
C GLN A 381 -20.60 -13.47 -20.22
N CYS A 382 -20.18 -12.40 -19.53
CA CYS A 382 -18.77 -12.07 -19.36
C CYS A 382 -18.02 -13.21 -18.66
N GLY A 383 -18.54 -13.76 -17.57
CA GLY A 383 -17.97 -14.94 -16.90
C GLY A 383 -17.95 -16.20 -17.76
N GLY A 384 -18.99 -16.39 -18.59
CA GLY A 384 -19.05 -17.46 -19.57
C GLY A 384 -17.91 -17.40 -20.59
N LEU A 385 -17.56 -16.21 -21.08
CA LEU A 385 -16.41 -16.00 -21.96
C LEU A 385 -15.08 -16.45 -21.33
N LEU A 386 -14.88 -16.20 -20.03
CA LEU A 386 -13.69 -16.65 -19.30
C LEU A 386 -13.54 -18.18 -19.35
N VAL A 387 -14.62 -18.89 -19.10
CA VAL A 387 -14.60 -20.36 -19.04
C VAL A 387 -14.56 -20.98 -20.43
N LEU A 388 -15.41 -20.49 -21.36
CA LEU A 388 -15.47 -21.04 -22.71
C LEU A 388 -14.15 -20.84 -23.48
N ASN A 389 -13.45 -19.72 -23.26
CA ASN A 389 -12.16 -19.48 -23.91
C ASN A 389 -11.03 -20.46 -23.46
N GLN A 390 -11.24 -21.20 -22.36
CA GLN A 390 -10.28 -22.19 -21.86
C GLN A 390 -10.61 -23.61 -22.37
N LEU A 391 -11.71 -23.79 -23.09
CA LEU A 391 -12.16 -25.10 -23.59
C LEU A 391 -11.73 -25.31 -25.04
N GLU A 392 -11.50 -26.58 -25.37
CA GLU A 392 -11.43 -27.02 -26.77
C GLU A 392 -12.81 -27.01 -27.42
N GLU A 393 -12.91 -26.55 -28.67
CA GLU A 393 -14.16 -26.41 -29.41
C GLU A 393 -15.24 -25.62 -28.62
N PRO A 394 -14.99 -24.37 -28.21
CA PRO A 394 -15.85 -23.61 -27.31
C PRO A 394 -17.27 -23.44 -27.84
N GLU A 395 -17.47 -23.43 -29.17
CA GLU A 395 -18.77 -23.35 -29.85
C GLU A 395 -19.67 -24.55 -29.59
N ARG A 396 -19.10 -25.64 -29.10
CA ARG A 396 -19.86 -26.88 -28.74
C ARG A 396 -20.31 -26.90 -27.29
N TRP A 397 -20.10 -25.84 -26.55
CA TRP A 397 -20.44 -25.74 -25.14
C TRP A 397 -21.45 -24.64 -24.88
N SER A 398 -22.31 -24.87 -23.90
CA SER A 398 -23.29 -23.89 -23.41
C SER A 398 -23.18 -23.75 -21.91
N THR A 399 -23.52 -22.57 -21.42
CA THR A 399 -23.53 -22.26 -19.98
C THR A 399 -24.95 -21.95 -19.53
N TYR A 400 -25.37 -22.54 -18.44
CA TYR A 400 -26.70 -22.36 -17.86
C TYR A 400 -26.63 -21.95 -16.42
N PHE A 401 -27.40 -20.95 -16.03
CA PHE A 401 -27.52 -20.57 -14.62
C PHE A 401 -28.07 -21.73 -13.79
N MET A 402 -27.43 -21.98 -12.63
CA MET A 402 -27.92 -22.88 -11.60
C MET A 402 -28.40 -22.10 -10.37
N LYS A 403 -27.69 -21.04 -10.02
CA LYS A 403 -27.94 -20.29 -8.78
C LYS A 403 -27.47 -18.85 -8.90
N LEU A 404 -28.19 -17.93 -8.25
CA LEU A 404 -27.84 -16.53 -8.06
C LEU A 404 -27.91 -16.22 -6.56
N ASP A 405 -26.83 -15.66 -6.02
CA ASP A 405 -26.70 -15.28 -4.61
C ASP A 405 -26.21 -13.83 -4.50
N ASP A 406 -26.49 -13.20 -3.37
CA ASP A 406 -25.97 -11.89 -2.98
C ASP A 406 -26.12 -10.80 -4.04
N VAL A 407 -27.20 -10.86 -4.82
CA VAL A 407 -27.48 -9.87 -5.86
C VAL A 407 -27.89 -8.55 -5.22
N LYS A 408 -27.14 -7.49 -5.55
CA LYS A 408 -27.43 -6.13 -5.07
C LYS A 408 -27.34 -5.14 -6.20
N PHE A 409 -28.37 -4.31 -6.36
CA PHE A 409 -28.40 -3.17 -7.26
C PHE A 409 -28.22 -1.90 -6.45
N ARG A 410 -27.18 -1.12 -6.73
CA ARG A 410 -26.77 0.03 -5.93
C ARG A 410 -27.11 1.37 -6.59
N LYS A 411 -27.19 1.38 -7.93
CA LYS A 411 -27.48 2.57 -8.72
C LYS A 411 -28.20 2.18 -10.00
N LYS A 412 -29.08 3.08 -10.49
CA LYS A 412 -29.71 2.93 -11.81
C LYS A 412 -28.65 2.99 -12.91
N VAL A 413 -28.83 2.16 -13.92
CA VAL A 413 -28.05 2.18 -15.17
C VAL A 413 -28.97 2.71 -16.25
N VAL A 414 -28.54 3.77 -16.95
CA VAL A 414 -29.37 4.53 -17.88
C VAL A 414 -28.71 4.63 -19.27
N PRO A 415 -29.46 5.00 -20.33
CA PRO A 415 -28.85 5.26 -21.63
C PRO A 415 -27.71 6.27 -21.57
N GLY A 416 -26.59 5.96 -22.22
CA GLY A 416 -25.36 6.73 -22.18
C GLY A 416 -24.29 6.21 -21.21
N ASP A 417 -24.65 5.29 -20.30
CA ASP A 417 -23.68 4.65 -19.41
C ASP A 417 -22.82 3.63 -20.17
N THR A 418 -21.54 3.56 -19.81
CA THR A 418 -20.65 2.44 -20.16
C THR A 418 -20.46 1.56 -18.93
N LEU A 419 -20.86 0.31 -19.04
CA LEU A 419 -20.72 -0.69 -17.98
C LEU A 419 -19.41 -1.45 -18.13
N LEU A 420 -18.65 -1.53 -17.04
CA LEU A 420 -17.49 -2.41 -16.91
C LEU A 420 -17.86 -3.56 -16.00
N PHE A 421 -17.63 -4.79 -16.44
CA PHE A 421 -17.85 -6.00 -15.65
C PHE A 421 -16.51 -6.54 -15.20
N ARG A 422 -16.29 -6.70 -13.92
CA ARG A 422 -15.20 -7.48 -13.35
C ARG A 422 -15.79 -8.76 -12.79
N VAL A 423 -15.42 -9.89 -13.36
CA VAL A 423 -15.91 -11.22 -12.95
C VAL A 423 -14.74 -12.11 -12.59
N GLU A 424 -14.84 -12.81 -11.47
CA GLU A 424 -13.79 -13.66 -10.92
C GLU A 424 -14.34 -15.04 -10.58
N LEU A 425 -13.59 -16.10 -10.91
CA LEU A 425 -13.85 -17.46 -10.43
C LEU A 425 -13.54 -17.54 -8.93
N LEU A 426 -14.48 -17.99 -8.13
CA LEU A 426 -14.32 -18.22 -6.70
C LEU A 426 -13.57 -19.53 -6.39
N ALA A 427 -13.59 -20.46 -7.31
CA ALA A 427 -12.88 -21.73 -7.25
C ALA A 427 -12.65 -22.27 -8.68
N PRO A 428 -11.65 -23.15 -8.88
CA PRO A 428 -11.47 -23.83 -10.15
C PRO A 428 -12.75 -24.56 -10.60
N VAL A 429 -13.03 -24.54 -11.89
CA VAL A 429 -14.19 -25.27 -12.47
C VAL A 429 -14.07 -26.78 -12.18
N ARG A 430 -15.09 -27.38 -11.59
CA ARG A 430 -15.14 -28.81 -11.26
C ARG A 430 -16.45 -29.41 -11.73
N HIS A 431 -16.37 -30.56 -12.38
CA HIS A 431 -17.54 -31.31 -12.91
C HIS A 431 -18.47 -30.45 -13.77
N GLY A 432 -17.90 -29.51 -14.54
CA GLY A 432 -18.68 -28.59 -15.36
C GLY A 432 -19.44 -27.52 -14.56
N ILE A 433 -19.11 -27.30 -13.29
CA ILE A 433 -19.71 -26.25 -12.45
C ILE A 433 -18.67 -25.14 -12.21
N SER A 434 -19.07 -23.92 -12.53
CA SER A 434 -18.31 -22.70 -12.23
C SER A 434 -19.08 -21.85 -11.22
N SER A 435 -18.37 -21.33 -10.19
CA SER A 435 -18.89 -20.35 -9.24
C SER A 435 -18.09 -19.06 -9.37
N MET A 436 -18.80 -17.96 -9.54
CA MET A 436 -18.19 -16.66 -9.87
C MET A 436 -18.77 -15.54 -9.04
N LYS A 437 -17.97 -14.51 -8.81
CA LYS A 437 -18.40 -13.23 -8.27
C LYS A 437 -18.19 -12.14 -9.31
N GLY A 438 -19.23 -11.36 -9.54
CA GLY A 438 -19.21 -10.26 -10.50
C GLY A 438 -19.53 -8.92 -9.85
N TYR A 439 -18.85 -7.89 -10.32
CA TYR A 439 -19.10 -6.50 -10.03
C TYR A 439 -19.28 -5.73 -11.32
N MET A 440 -20.25 -4.82 -11.32
CA MET A 440 -20.53 -3.94 -12.44
C MET A 440 -20.32 -2.49 -12.03
N PHE A 441 -19.68 -1.71 -12.90
CA PHE A 441 -19.31 -0.33 -12.64
C PHE A 441 -19.84 0.60 -13.74
N VAL A 442 -20.18 1.82 -13.33
CA VAL A 442 -20.31 3.01 -14.20
C VAL A 442 -19.31 4.05 -13.67
N GLY A 443 -18.31 4.40 -14.47
CA GLY A 443 -17.15 5.13 -14.00
C GLY A 443 -16.47 4.37 -12.84
N ASP A 444 -16.25 5.01 -11.71
CA ASP A 444 -15.63 4.42 -10.52
C ASP A 444 -16.62 3.79 -9.52
N GLN A 445 -17.92 3.85 -9.81
CA GLN A 445 -18.95 3.43 -8.86
C GLN A 445 -19.47 2.03 -9.17
N VAL A 446 -19.51 1.16 -8.15
CA VAL A 446 -20.21 -0.13 -8.24
C VAL A 446 -21.71 0.13 -8.37
N VAL A 447 -22.32 -0.27 -9.48
CA VAL A 447 -23.77 -0.15 -9.73
C VAL A 447 -24.53 -1.43 -9.43
N ALA A 448 -23.89 -2.59 -9.59
CA ALA A 448 -24.44 -3.89 -9.22
C ALA A 448 -23.35 -4.90 -8.84
N GLU A 449 -23.71 -5.89 -8.04
CA GLU A 449 -22.87 -7.04 -7.71
C GLU A 449 -23.73 -8.31 -7.62
N ALA A 450 -23.14 -9.45 -7.94
CA ALA A 450 -23.79 -10.75 -7.83
C ALA A 450 -22.77 -11.87 -7.65
N THR A 451 -23.17 -12.91 -6.94
CA THR A 451 -22.52 -14.23 -6.97
C THR A 451 -23.39 -15.17 -7.78
N PHE A 452 -22.81 -15.91 -8.70
CA PHE A 452 -23.57 -16.82 -9.53
C PHE A 452 -22.83 -18.12 -9.80
N THR A 453 -23.61 -19.19 -9.94
CA THR A 453 -23.12 -20.52 -10.29
C THR A 453 -23.74 -20.91 -11.62
N ALA A 454 -22.92 -21.41 -12.54
CA ALA A 454 -23.34 -21.87 -13.83
C ALA A 454 -22.84 -23.28 -14.11
N GLN A 455 -23.65 -24.07 -14.83
CA GLN A 455 -23.27 -25.36 -15.38
C GLN A 455 -22.79 -25.18 -16.82
N ILE A 456 -21.68 -25.82 -17.14
CA ILE A 456 -21.05 -25.83 -18.46
C ILE A 456 -21.32 -27.20 -19.06
N VAL A 457 -22.03 -27.24 -20.16
CA VAL A 457 -22.53 -28.49 -20.79
C VAL A 457 -22.04 -28.54 -22.23
N LYS A 458 -21.48 -29.69 -22.64
CA LYS A 458 -21.16 -29.95 -24.05
C LYS A 458 -22.46 -30.24 -24.82
N ASN A 459 -22.65 -29.49 -25.89
CA ASN A 459 -23.79 -29.70 -26.79
C ASN A 459 -23.61 -31.03 -27.55
N LYS A 460 -24.72 -31.70 -27.88
CA LYS A 460 -24.71 -32.96 -28.63
C LYS A 460 -24.18 -32.76 -30.04
#